data_370e7eb17098396f584048fb6f3af028
#
_entry.id   370e7eb17098396f584048fb6f3af028
#
_cell.length_a   1.000
_cell.length_b   1.000
_cell.length_c   1.000
_cell.angle_alpha   90.00
_cell.angle_beta   90.00
_cell.angle_gamma   90.00
#
_symmetry.space_group_name_H-M   'P 1'
#
loop_
_entity.id
_entity.type
_entity.pdbx_description
1 polymer ?
#
loop_
_entity_poly.entity_id
_entity_poly.type
_entity_poly.pdbx_seq_one_letter_code
_entity_poly.pdbx_strand_id
1 'polypeptide(L)'
;MLKKTFQLKVAALGLSFLLPSLASAACYDDGASARISNYCALDKIQGARVDLRTVQFIDYKLKQEGMQRGLGLSTPVAASTTSKSAYPILSYSDNINGGNSPEPLVLGNLSFDGEKELYRREGVVAGLGASLNGRYIHGEGRYLNYGLNASYAHSPKHGLGIATGSANVSSINHIRNWWFVDAHANTSRVRKDITDDTNSNLSIVTSKVFEPSDNIYSEASFGVNRYFAESYNQNQVLFGYKTIHANSVYSAFNLTVGDAVENQLATKFALSAQLVTQLMNKPLKLSASYSQADGGMLLGFERSDETYNISVSYPLWRGLTASVGYRTTDSTIDYFDMSTPTFEFQFSSYNF
;
A
#
# COMPACT_ATOMS: atom_id res chain seq x y z
N MET A 1 -32.13 25.21 6.61
CA MET A 1 -31.07 24.45 7.31
C MET A 1 -31.56 23.04 7.52
N LEU A 2 -31.40 22.17 6.54
CA LEU A 2 -31.70 20.73 6.65
C LEU A 2 -30.35 20.01 6.56
N LYS A 3 -29.83 19.58 7.71
CA LYS A 3 -28.75 18.60 7.76
C LYS A 3 -29.27 17.31 7.10
N LYS A 4 -28.82 17.04 5.88
CA LYS A 4 -28.98 15.73 5.27
C LYS A 4 -27.97 14.80 5.93
N THR A 5 -28.37 14.17 7.03
CA THR A 5 -27.69 13.01 7.57
C THR A 5 -27.77 11.91 6.51
N PHE A 6 -26.72 11.76 5.75
CA PHE A 6 -26.50 10.61 4.88
C PHE A 6 -26.13 9.44 5.78
N GLN A 7 -27.15 8.76 6.29
CA GLN A 7 -26.93 7.45 6.93
C GLN A 7 -26.52 6.47 5.83
N LEU A 8 -25.22 6.31 5.65
CA LEU A 8 -24.67 5.17 4.95
C LEU A 8 -25.02 3.93 5.76
N LYS A 9 -26.16 3.31 5.48
CA LYS A 9 -26.41 1.93 5.91
C LYS A 9 -25.35 1.10 5.21
N VAL A 10 -24.28 0.79 5.92
CA VAL A 10 -23.39 -0.32 5.56
C VAL A 10 -24.29 -1.56 5.57
N ALA A 11 -24.94 -1.81 4.46
CA ALA A 11 -25.48 -3.11 4.18
C ALA A 11 -24.23 -4.03 4.16
N ALA A 12 -24.08 -4.82 5.22
CA ALA A 12 -23.22 -5.99 5.19
C ALA A 12 -23.78 -6.86 4.06
N LEU A 13 -23.28 -6.61 2.86
CA LEU A 13 -23.40 -7.53 1.73
C LEU A 13 -22.61 -8.76 2.15
N GLY A 14 -23.33 -9.72 2.75
CA GLY A 14 -22.90 -11.09 2.81
C GLY A 14 -22.79 -11.59 1.39
N LEU A 15 -21.69 -11.28 0.72
CA LEU A 15 -21.28 -11.93 -0.50
C LEU A 15 -20.86 -13.36 -0.13
N SER A 16 -21.85 -14.25 -0.02
CA SER A 16 -21.62 -15.69 -0.08
C SER A 16 -21.17 -16.02 -1.50
N PHE A 17 -19.90 -15.85 -1.76
CA PHE A 17 -19.29 -16.38 -2.99
C PHE A 17 -19.32 -17.91 -2.89
N LEU A 18 -20.23 -18.53 -3.61
CA LEU A 18 -20.13 -19.92 -4.03
C LEU A 18 -18.91 -20.03 -4.96
N LEU A 19 -17.72 -20.18 -4.36
CA LEU A 19 -16.50 -20.47 -5.10
C LEU A 19 -16.45 -21.98 -5.35
N PRO A 20 -16.18 -22.40 -6.58
CA PRO A 20 -15.97 -23.81 -6.88
C PRO A 20 -14.77 -24.32 -6.07
N SER A 21 -14.97 -25.45 -5.41
CA SER A 21 -13.93 -26.22 -4.73
C SER A 21 -12.94 -26.76 -5.77
N LEU A 22 -11.94 -25.98 -6.16
CA LEU A 22 -10.87 -26.43 -7.04
C LEU A 22 -9.52 -26.02 -6.46
N ALA A 23 -8.74 -27.06 -6.27
CA ALA A 23 -7.29 -27.08 -6.22
C ALA A 23 -6.65 -26.62 -4.90
N SER A 24 -5.67 -27.41 -4.51
CA SER A 24 -4.62 -27.08 -3.57
C SER A 24 -4.29 -25.60 -3.59
N ALA A 25 -4.53 -24.91 -2.47
CA ALA A 25 -4.20 -23.48 -2.33
C ALA A 25 -2.78 -23.24 -2.87
N ALA A 26 -2.66 -22.46 -3.91
CA ALA A 26 -1.37 -22.05 -4.40
C ALA A 26 -0.75 -21.13 -3.36
N CYS A 27 0.29 -21.59 -2.68
CA CYS A 27 0.96 -20.81 -1.62
C CYS A 27 1.63 -19.54 -2.15
N TYR A 28 1.83 -19.43 -3.46
CA TYR A 28 2.53 -18.34 -4.13
C TYR A 28 1.62 -17.57 -5.09
N ASP A 29 0.45 -17.13 -4.60
CA ASP A 29 -0.41 -16.24 -5.37
C ASP A 29 0.09 -14.79 -5.35
N ASP A 30 -0.17 -14.06 -6.43
CA ASP A 30 0.18 -12.66 -6.56
C ASP A 30 -0.47 -11.82 -5.46
N GLY A 31 0.37 -11.18 -4.65
CA GLY A 31 -0.06 -10.29 -3.57
C GLY A 31 0.12 -10.84 -2.15
N ALA A 32 0.34 -12.14 -1.99
CA ALA A 32 0.60 -12.71 -0.67
C ALA A 32 1.99 -12.31 -0.13
N SER A 33 2.10 -12.19 1.19
CA SER A 33 3.38 -12.01 1.87
C SER A 33 4.29 -13.21 1.60
N ALA A 34 5.54 -12.97 1.18
CA ALA A 34 6.52 -14.04 0.94
C ALA A 34 6.68 -14.97 2.16
N ARG A 35 6.53 -14.44 3.37
CA ARG A 35 6.60 -15.22 4.62
C ARG A 35 5.46 -16.21 4.76
N ILE A 36 4.23 -15.77 4.55
CA ILE A 36 3.04 -16.66 4.60
C ILE A 36 3.15 -17.69 3.49
N SER A 37 3.54 -17.28 2.29
CA SER A 37 3.72 -18.17 1.13
C SER A 37 4.76 -19.25 1.40
N ASN A 38 5.90 -18.88 1.98
CA ASN A 38 6.96 -19.82 2.33
C ASN A 38 6.54 -20.77 3.47
N TYR A 39 5.80 -20.26 4.47
CA TYR A 39 5.26 -21.08 5.56
C TYR A 39 4.25 -22.11 5.04
N CYS A 40 3.27 -21.67 4.26
CA CYS A 40 2.29 -22.50 3.57
C CYS A 40 2.98 -23.59 2.72
N ALA A 41 3.97 -23.22 1.93
CA ALA A 41 4.66 -24.15 1.06
C ALA A 41 5.45 -25.21 1.84
N LEU A 42 6.10 -24.82 2.94
CA LEU A 42 6.81 -25.77 3.81
C LEU A 42 5.88 -26.76 4.46
N ASP A 43 4.73 -26.29 4.97
CA ASP A 43 3.74 -27.14 5.60
C ASP A 43 3.23 -28.21 4.63
N LYS A 44 2.89 -27.81 3.41
CA LYS A 44 2.38 -28.72 2.37
C LYS A 44 3.38 -29.79 1.94
N ILE A 45 4.68 -29.54 1.95
CA ILE A 45 5.67 -30.56 1.59
C ILE A 45 5.96 -31.54 2.73
N GLN A 46 5.65 -31.21 3.98
CA GLN A 46 5.90 -32.12 5.12
C GLN A 46 4.95 -33.32 5.16
N GLY A 47 3.77 -33.22 4.57
CA GLY A 47 2.74 -34.27 4.58
C GLY A 47 2.51 -35.01 3.28
N ALA A 48 3.15 -34.63 2.16
CA ALA A 48 2.85 -35.13 0.84
C ALA A 48 4.07 -35.68 0.08
N ARG A 49 3.83 -36.63 -0.84
CA ARG A 49 4.82 -36.97 -1.87
C ARG A 49 4.87 -35.85 -2.90
N VAL A 50 5.83 -34.95 -2.76
CA VAL A 50 6.01 -33.81 -3.64
C VAL A 50 7.14 -34.10 -4.64
N ASP A 51 6.98 -33.67 -5.88
CA ASP A 51 8.03 -33.83 -6.88
C ASP A 51 9.27 -32.96 -6.57
N LEU A 52 10.43 -33.41 -7.06
CA LEU A 52 11.71 -32.74 -6.79
C LEU A 52 11.74 -31.28 -7.27
N ARG A 53 11.05 -30.95 -8.37
CA ARG A 53 11.05 -29.58 -8.92
C ARG A 53 10.33 -28.61 -7.99
N THR A 54 9.21 -29.05 -7.42
CA THR A 54 8.47 -28.27 -6.42
C THR A 54 9.31 -28.03 -5.17
N VAL A 55 10.01 -29.06 -4.67
CA VAL A 55 10.91 -28.91 -3.52
C VAL A 55 12.07 -27.95 -3.84
N GLN A 56 12.66 -28.04 -5.02
CA GLN A 56 13.72 -27.13 -5.50
C GLN A 56 13.21 -25.67 -5.58
N PHE A 57 12.00 -25.47 -6.09
CA PHE A 57 11.39 -24.14 -6.16
C PHE A 57 11.17 -23.54 -4.78
N ILE A 58 10.63 -24.31 -3.83
CA ILE A 58 10.43 -23.87 -2.45
C ILE A 58 11.76 -23.55 -1.76
N ASP A 59 12.79 -24.42 -1.93
CA ASP A 59 14.14 -24.18 -1.42
C ASP A 59 14.73 -22.88 -1.97
N TYR A 60 14.58 -22.64 -3.26
CA TYR A 60 14.99 -21.38 -3.89
C TYR A 60 14.30 -20.18 -3.28
N LYS A 61 12.96 -20.22 -3.08
CA LYS A 61 12.20 -19.14 -2.47
C LYS A 61 12.62 -18.87 -1.02
N LEU A 62 12.84 -19.91 -0.23
CA LEU A 62 13.34 -19.78 1.13
C LEU A 62 14.73 -19.13 1.18
N LYS A 63 15.63 -19.55 0.30
CA LYS A 63 16.97 -18.98 0.20
C LYS A 63 16.96 -17.52 -0.24
N GLN A 64 15.99 -17.11 -1.08
CA GLN A 64 15.80 -15.70 -1.40
C GLN A 64 15.47 -14.84 -0.17
N GLU A 65 14.86 -15.43 0.86
CA GLU A 65 14.60 -14.79 2.16
C GLU A 65 15.74 -15.11 3.19
N GLY A 66 16.87 -15.63 2.74
CA GLY A 66 17.99 -16.02 3.60
C GLY A 66 17.69 -17.21 4.50
N MET A 67 16.61 -17.95 4.27
CA MET A 67 16.17 -19.06 5.12
C MET A 67 16.72 -20.40 4.60
N GLN A 68 17.26 -21.23 5.52
CA GLN A 68 17.70 -22.59 5.23
C GLN A 68 16.86 -23.55 6.07
N ARG A 69 16.08 -24.41 5.42
CA ARG A 69 15.15 -25.34 6.10
C ARG A 69 15.54 -26.81 5.99
N GLY A 70 16.81 -27.08 5.68
CA GLY A 70 17.34 -28.44 5.68
C GLY A 70 16.75 -29.33 4.59
N LEU A 71 16.25 -28.77 3.48
CA LEU A 71 15.68 -29.55 2.37
C LEU A 71 16.74 -30.31 1.56
N GLY A 72 18.01 -30.19 1.91
CA GLY A 72 19.11 -30.90 1.30
C GLY A 72 19.47 -30.49 -0.13
N LEU A 73 18.85 -29.41 -0.63
CA LEU A 73 19.05 -28.91 -1.97
C LEU A 73 20.04 -27.76 -2.00
N SER A 74 20.97 -27.79 -2.93
CA SER A 74 22.06 -26.81 -3.03
C SER A 74 21.82 -25.74 -4.10
N THR A 75 20.59 -25.27 -4.28
CA THR A 75 20.34 -24.16 -5.21
C THR A 75 21.05 -22.89 -4.70
N PRO A 76 22.09 -22.42 -5.37
CA PRO A 76 22.78 -21.21 -4.92
C PRO A 76 21.90 -20.00 -5.15
N VAL A 77 21.87 -19.09 -4.15
CA VAL A 77 21.26 -17.78 -4.26
C VAL A 77 22.33 -16.74 -3.95
N ALA A 78 22.44 -15.72 -4.78
CA ALA A 78 23.37 -14.64 -4.56
C ALA A 78 23.04 -13.90 -3.25
N ALA A 79 24.04 -13.66 -2.42
CA ALA A 79 23.89 -12.88 -1.18
C ALA A 79 23.41 -11.44 -1.47
N SER A 80 23.75 -10.89 -2.62
CA SER A 80 23.29 -9.58 -3.08
C SER A 80 22.59 -9.70 -4.43
N THR A 81 21.42 -9.07 -4.52
CA THR A 81 20.67 -8.94 -5.77
C THR A 81 20.29 -7.49 -5.98
N THR A 82 20.36 -7.02 -7.21
CA THR A 82 19.93 -5.67 -7.58
C THR A 82 19.14 -5.76 -8.88
N SER A 83 18.02 -5.07 -8.95
CA SER A 83 17.21 -4.92 -10.15
C SER A 83 17.03 -3.44 -10.46
N LYS A 84 17.08 -3.11 -11.72
CA LYS A 84 16.80 -1.77 -12.25
C LYS A 84 15.65 -1.89 -13.21
N SER A 85 14.72 -0.97 -13.16
CA SER A 85 13.59 -0.98 -14.08
C SER A 85 13.13 0.42 -14.45
N ALA A 86 12.51 0.53 -15.61
CA ALA A 86 11.79 1.71 -16.06
C ALA A 86 10.37 1.31 -16.46
N TYR A 87 9.42 2.23 -16.28
CA TYR A 87 8.02 1.97 -16.58
C TYR A 87 7.32 3.25 -17.06
N PRO A 88 6.40 3.16 -18.02
CA PRO A 88 5.54 4.29 -18.39
C PRO A 88 4.47 4.52 -17.32
N ILE A 89 3.98 5.75 -17.26
CA ILE A 89 2.92 6.23 -16.38
C ILE A 89 1.80 6.76 -17.23
N LEU A 90 0.56 6.35 -16.94
CA LEU A 90 -0.65 6.93 -17.46
C LEU A 90 -1.72 6.88 -16.37
N SER A 91 -2.10 8.03 -15.86
CA SER A 91 -3.08 8.14 -14.77
C SER A 91 -3.90 9.43 -14.86
N TYR A 92 -4.96 9.49 -14.09
CA TYR A 92 -5.70 10.73 -13.85
C TYR A 92 -5.30 11.31 -12.50
N SER A 93 -5.02 12.60 -12.48
CA SER A 93 -4.76 13.36 -11.26
C SER A 93 -5.87 14.40 -11.07
N ASP A 94 -6.43 14.46 -9.89
CA ASP A 94 -7.41 15.46 -9.45
C ASP A 94 -6.78 16.79 -9.06
N ASN A 95 -5.46 16.80 -8.88
CA ASN A 95 -4.72 17.99 -8.49
C ASN A 95 -3.27 17.94 -9.01
N ILE A 96 -3.08 18.31 -10.26
CA ILE A 96 -1.77 18.26 -10.95
C ILE A 96 -0.82 19.34 -10.43
N ASN A 97 -1.34 20.54 -10.13
CA ASN A 97 -0.53 21.68 -9.72
C ASN A 97 -0.32 21.80 -8.21
N GLY A 98 -1.04 21.03 -7.37
CA GLY A 98 -1.05 21.21 -5.92
C GLY A 98 -1.92 22.38 -5.45
N GLY A 99 -2.82 22.86 -6.31
CA GLY A 99 -3.65 24.02 -6.02
C GLY A 99 -4.83 23.74 -5.09
N ASN A 100 -5.53 24.82 -4.76
CA ASN A 100 -6.65 24.85 -3.83
C ASN A 100 -7.99 24.54 -4.54
N SER A 101 -9.06 24.32 -3.76
CA SER A 101 -10.42 24.22 -4.30
C SER A 101 -10.79 25.49 -5.06
N PRO A 102 -11.54 25.37 -6.18
CA PRO A 102 -12.10 26.53 -6.87
C PRO A 102 -13.30 27.16 -6.14
N GLU A 103 -13.83 26.49 -5.12
CA GLU A 103 -14.91 27.00 -4.29
C GLU A 103 -14.39 28.01 -3.28
N PRO A 104 -15.22 29.04 -2.88
CA PRO A 104 -14.81 29.98 -1.86
C PRO A 104 -14.63 29.29 -0.50
N LEU A 105 -13.59 29.68 0.23
CA LEU A 105 -13.42 29.27 1.62
C LEU A 105 -14.40 30.04 2.50
N VAL A 106 -15.39 29.35 3.08
CA VAL A 106 -16.38 29.96 3.98
C VAL A 106 -16.06 29.55 5.42
N LEU A 107 -15.78 30.53 6.28
CA LEU A 107 -15.51 30.35 7.69
C LEU A 107 -16.48 31.21 8.52
N GLY A 108 -17.50 30.58 9.07
CA GLY A 108 -18.60 31.31 9.77
C GLY A 108 -19.33 32.25 8.79
N ASN A 109 -19.22 33.56 9.02
CA ASN A 109 -19.81 34.60 8.18
C ASN A 109 -18.82 35.22 7.18
N LEU A 110 -17.59 34.74 7.13
CA LEU A 110 -16.55 35.26 6.26
C LEU A 110 -16.43 34.33 5.02
N SER A 111 -16.30 34.94 3.85
CA SER A 111 -16.05 34.24 2.60
C SER A 111 -14.78 34.79 1.95
N PHE A 112 -13.88 33.90 1.56
CA PHE A 112 -12.60 34.21 0.93
C PHE A 112 -12.56 33.57 -0.44
N ASP A 113 -12.47 34.37 -1.49
CA ASP A 113 -12.26 33.91 -2.85
C ASP A 113 -10.76 33.70 -3.08
N GLY A 114 -10.37 32.52 -3.57
CA GLY A 114 -9.00 32.25 -3.94
C GLY A 114 -8.63 32.90 -5.28
N GLU A 115 -7.33 33.10 -5.51
CA GLU A 115 -6.80 33.49 -6.82
C GLU A 115 -6.95 32.33 -7.80
N LYS A 116 -7.49 32.59 -9.00
CA LYS A 116 -7.77 31.58 -10.03
C LYS A 116 -6.54 30.82 -10.49
N GLU A 117 -5.37 31.44 -10.41
CA GLU A 117 -4.06 30.86 -10.73
C GLU A 117 -3.70 29.73 -9.74
N LEU A 118 -4.17 29.82 -8.52
CA LEU A 118 -3.93 28.86 -7.44
C LEU A 118 -4.97 27.74 -7.38
N TYR A 119 -5.98 27.73 -8.25
CA TYR A 119 -6.97 26.68 -8.26
C TYR A 119 -6.38 25.35 -8.77
N ARG A 120 -6.83 24.26 -8.16
CA ARG A 120 -6.41 22.90 -8.57
C ARG A 120 -6.74 22.65 -10.05
N ARG A 121 -5.81 21.97 -10.71
CA ARG A 121 -5.95 21.53 -12.11
C ARG A 121 -6.04 20.02 -12.12
N GLU A 122 -7.06 19.50 -12.78
CA GLU A 122 -7.29 18.07 -12.90
C GLU A 122 -7.14 17.59 -14.35
N GLY A 123 -6.78 16.33 -14.52
CA GLY A 123 -6.70 15.72 -15.84
C GLY A 123 -5.74 14.54 -15.93
N VAL A 124 -5.59 14.06 -17.15
CA VAL A 124 -4.69 12.97 -17.47
C VAL A 124 -3.25 13.45 -17.44
N VAL A 125 -2.38 12.65 -16.83
CA VAL A 125 -0.92 12.80 -16.83
C VAL A 125 -0.28 11.57 -17.43
N ALA A 126 0.77 11.79 -18.22
CA ALA A 126 1.57 10.74 -18.82
C ALA A 126 3.05 10.99 -18.55
N GLY A 127 3.82 9.92 -18.35
CA GLY A 127 5.22 10.08 -17.97
C GLY A 127 6.00 8.79 -17.90
N LEU A 128 7.14 8.87 -17.22
CA LEU A 128 8.06 7.75 -17.02
C LEU A 128 8.50 7.70 -15.56
N GLY A 129 8.69 6.47 -15.07
CA GLY A 129 9.30 6.18 -13.79
C GLY A 129 10.48 5.25 -13.95
N ALA A 130 11.39 5.31 -12.98
CA ALA A 130 12.51 4.40 -12.84
C ALA A 130 12.63 3.90 -11.41
N SER A 131 13.05 2.67 -11.23
CA SER A 131 13.33 2.11 -9.91
C SER A 131 14.64 1.32 -9.87
N LEU A 132 15.26 1.38 -8.71
CA LEU A 132 16.39 0.55 -8.32
C LEU A 132 15.98 -0.18 -7.03
N ASN A 133 15.98 -1.50 -7.05
CA ASN A 133 15.68 -2.29 -5.86
C ASN A 133 16.79 -3.30 -5.63
N GLY A 134 17.10 -3.57 -4.39
CA GLY A 134 18.10 -4.55 -4.06
C GLY A 134 17.85 -5.23 -2.73
N ARG A 135 18.52 -6.37 -2.57
CA ARG A 135 18.53 -7.17 -1.35
C ARG A 135 19.94 -7.61 -1.05
N TYR A 136 20.30 -7.55 0.22
CA TYR A 136 21.55 -8.08 0.75
C TYR A 136 21.27 -9.03 1.91
N ILE A 137 21.52 -10.33 1.72
CA ILE A 137 21.38 -11.37 2.74
C ILE A 137 22.66 -11.43 3.56
N HIS A 138 22.58 -11.19 4.86
CA HIS A 138 23.73 -11.17 5.77
C HIS A 138 23.67 -12.24 6.86
N GLY A 139 22.63 -13.07 6.88
CA GLY A 139 22.49 -14.16 7.84
C GLY A 139 21.27 -15.02 7.56
N GLU A 140 21.06 -16.07 8.34
CA GLU A 140 19.91 -16.94 8.22
C GLU A 140 18.61 -16.17 8.53
N GLY A 141 17.74 -16.02 7.53
CA GLY A 141 16.49 -15.24 7.62
C GLY A 141 16.71 -13.76 7.90
N ARG A 142 17.93 -13.23 7.65
CA ARG A 142 18.30 -11.85 7.89
C ARG A 142 18.80 -11.18 6.63
N TYR A 143 18.14 -10.12 6.21
CA TYR A 143 18.51 -9.39 5.01
C TYR A 143 18.08 -7.92 5.07
N LEU A 144 18.78 -7.12 4.29
CA LEU A 144 18.44 -5.73 4.02
C LEU A 144 17.78 -5.65 2.64
N ASN A 145 16.63 -5.00 2.56
CA ASN A 145 16.07 -4.53 1.30
C ASN A 145 16.29 -3.03 1.21
N TYR A 146 16.59 -2.54 0.01
CA TYR A 146 16.65 -1.13 -0.28
C TYR A 146 15.96 -0.85 -1.61
N GLY A 147 15.38 0.33 -1.74
CA GLY A 147 14.70 0.77 -2.94
C GLY A 147 14.83 2.27 -3.13
N LEU A 148 14.98 2.67 -4.40
CA LEU A 148 14.92 4.04 -4.86
C LEU A 148 13.93 4.09 -6.02
N ASN A 149 13.02 5.06 -5.99
CA ASN A 149 12.08 5.28 -7.08
C ASN A 149 12.10 6.77 -7.42
N ALA A 150 12.01 7.07 -8.71
CA ALA A 150 11.82 8.42 -9.20
C ALA A 150 10.86 8.40 -10.38
N SER A 151 9.98 9.37 -10.47
CA SER A 151 9.09 9.49 -11.62
C SER A 151 8.80 10.94 -11.97
N TYR A 152 8.46 11.14 -13.23
CA TYR A 152 7.96 12.42 -13.74
C TYR A 152 6.79 12.15 -14.69
N ALA A 153 5.67 12.81 -14.43
CA ALA A 153 4.49 12.79 -15.29
C ALA A 153 4.06 14.21 -15.64
N HIS A 154 3.62 14.42 -16.87
CA HIS A 154 3.23 15.71 -17.42
C HIS A 154 1.81 15.67 -17.93
N SER A 155 1.06 16.75 -17.71
CA SER A 155 -0.27 16.96 -18.29
C SER A 155 -0.17 17.77 -19.58
N PRO A 156 -0.44 17.18 -20.75
CA PRO A 156 -0.43 17.92 -22.01
C PRO A 156 -1.44 19.06 -22.04
N LYS A 157 -2.58 18.89 -21.35
CA LYS A 157 -3.66 19.89 -21.31
C LYS A 157 -3.27 21.16 -20.58
N HIS A 158 -2.47 21.04 -19.50
CA HIS A 158 -2.17 22.17 -18.62
C HIS A 158 -0.70 22.64 -18.71
N GLY A 159 0.18 21.87 -19.35
CA GLY A 159 1.62 22.18 -19.40
C GLY A 159 2.33 21.99 -18.05
N LEU A 160 1.72 21.26 -17.11
CA LEU A 160 2.16 21.09 -15.73
C LEU A 160 2.70 19.68 -15.48
N GLY A 161 3.62 19.55 -14.53
CA GLY A 161 4.24 18.29 -14.21
C GLY A 161 4.16 17.92 -12.72
N ILE A 162 4.20 16.61 -12.48
CA ILE A 162 4.32 16.02 -11.14
C ILE A 162 5.62 15.23 -11.11
N ALA A 163 6.53 15.58 -10.21
CA ALA A 163 7.74 14.81 -9.93
C ALA A 163 7.59 14.08 -8.60
N THR A 164 7.92 12.79 -8.57
CA THR A 164 7.95 12.03 -7.32
C THR A 164 9.30 11.36 -7.12
N GLY A 165 9.73 11.24 -5.87
CA GLY A 165 10.92 10.51 -5.48
C GLY A 165 10.67 9.76 -4.19
N SER A 166 11.22 8.56 -4.04
CA SER A 166 11.20 7.85 -2.77
C SER A 166 12.45 7.00 -2.58
N ALA A 167 12.84 6.85 -1.31
CA ALA A 167 13.89 5.95 -0.89
C ALA A 167 13.40 5.12 0.29
N ASN A 168 13.74 3.84 0.33
CA ASN A 168 13.41 2.98 1.44
C ASN A 168 14.57 2.04 1.78
N VAL A 169 14.67 1.70 3.06
CA VAL A 169 15.55 0.65 3.57
C VAL A 169 14.77 -0.14 4.61
N SER A 170 14.88 -1.45 4.54
CA SER A 170 14.24 -2.35 5.50
C SER A 170 15.21 -3.42 5.95
N SER A 171 15.38 -3.58 7.26
CA SER A 171 16.10 -4.70 7.88
C SER A 171 15.07 -5.74 8.30
N ILE A 172 15.13 -6.90 7.69
CA ILE A 172 14.23 -8.01 7.92
C ILE A 172 14.96 -9.06 8.74
N ASN A 173 14.41 -9.48 9.87
CA ASN A 173 15.09 -10.38 10.79
C ASN A 173 14.16 -11.49 11.28
N HIS A 174 14.36 -12.70 10.81
CA HIS A 174 13.80 -13.89 11.38
C HIS A 174 14.48 -14.21 12.71
N ILE A 175 13.71 -14.36 13.77
CA ILE A 175 14.25 -14.66 15.11
C ILE A 175 14.21 -16.17 15.35
N ARG A 176 13.02 -16.76 15.46
CA ARG A 176 12.79 -18.19 15.63
C ARG A 176 11.31 -18.53 15.40
N ASN A 177 10.99 -19.77 15.05
CA ASN A 177 9.60 -20.26 14.98
C ASN A 177 8.65 -19.30 14.24
N TRP A 178 9.11 -18.74 13.11
CA TRP A 178 8.35 -17.80 12.29
C TRP A 178 7.97 -16.49 12.98
N TRP A 179 8.72 -16.09 13.99
CA TRP A 179 8.75 -14.74 14.54
C TRP A 179 9.77 -13.90 13.80
N PHE A 180 9.38 -12.67 13.50
CA PHE A 180 10.22 -11.68 12.81
C PHE A 180 10.21 -10.37 13.59
N VAL A 181 11.32 -9.63 13.51
CA VAL A 181 11.43 -8.25 13.96
C VAL A 181 12.06 -7.45 12.83
N ASP A 182 11.32 -6.49 12.31
CA ASP A 182 11.71 -5.72 11.15
C ASP A 182 11.84 -4.24 11.50
N ALA A 183 12.84 -3.59 10.93
CA ALA A 183 13.00 -2.15 11.01
C ALA A 183 12.89 -1.54 9.59
N HIS A 184 12.14 -0.47 9.46
CA HIS A 184 11.92 0.17 8.17
C HIS A 184 12.20 1.67 8.29
N ALA A 185 12.86 2.22 7.29
CA ALA A 185 12.99 3.64 7.05
C ALA A 185 12.52 3.95 5.63
N ASN A 186 11.69 4.95 5.49
CA ASN A 186 11.18 5.40 4.20
C ASN A 186 11.18 6.92 4.16
N THR A 187 11.45 7.49 2.99
CA THR A 187 11.22 8.90 2.69
C THR A 187 10.62 9.04 1.30
N SER A 188 9.72 9.99 1.14
CA SER A 188 9.11 10.31 -0.15
C SER A 188 8.94 11.80 -0.31
N ARG A 189 9.08 12.28 -1.55
CA ARG A 189 8.87 13.66 -1.94
C ARG A 189 7.97 13.71 -3.16
N VAL A 190 6.97 14.58 -3.11
CA VAL A 190 6.08 14.86 -4.24
C VAL A 190 6.15 16.35 -4.52
N ARG A 191 6.64 16.71 -5.69
CA ARG A 191 6.74 18.10 -6.15
C ARG A 191 5.75 18.34 -7.28
N LYS A 192 4.93 19.33 -7.10
CA LYS A 192 4.00 19.89 -8.09
C LYS A 192 4.36 21.36 -8.30
N ASP A 193 3.57 22.08 -9.10
CA ASP A 193 3.83 23.49 -9.41
C ASP A 193 3.80 24.38 -8.16
N ILE A 194 2.79 24.19 -7.29
CA ILE A 194 2.53 25.03 -6.11
C ILE A 194 3.00 24.35 -4.82
N THR A 195 3.03 23.00 -4.76
CA THR A 195 3.36 22.24 -3.54
C THR A 195 4.62 21.40 -3.71
N ASP A 196 5.35 21.24 -2.60
CA ASP A 196 6.55 20.40 -2.51
C ASP A 196 6.52 19.69 -1.15
N ASP A 197 5.94 18.50 -1.11
CA ASP A 197 5.68 17.76 0.12
C ASP A 197 6.74 16.67 0.35
N THR A 198 7.37 16.67 1.50
CA THR A 198 8.31 15.62 1.93
C THR A 198 7.80 14.93 3.19
N ASN A 199 7.75 13.60 3.12
CA ASN A 199 7.34 12.77 4.25
C ASN A 199 8.35 11.65 4.49
N SER A 200 8.60 11.35 5.77
CA SER A 200 9.51 10.24 6.15
C SER A 200 8.89 9.43 7.29
N ASN A 201 9.27 8.19 7.41
CA ASN A 201 8.89 7.37 8.56
C ASN A 201 9.99 6.40 8.98
N LEU A 202 10.00 6.09 10.27
CA LEU A 202 10.83 5.05 10.88
C LEU A 202 9.91 4.13 11.66
N SER A 203 9.96 2.83 11.40
CA SER A 203 9.15 1.87 12.13
C SER A 203 9.92 0.63 12.55
N ILE A 204 9.47 0.04 13.67
CA ILE A 204 9.87 -1.28 14.12
C ILE A 204 8.59 -2.10 14.24
N VAL A 205 8.57 -3.26 13.60
CA VAL A 205 7.42 -4.14 13.54
C VAL A 205 7.83 -5.55 13.93
N THR A 206 7.10 -6.15 14.85
CA THR A 206 7.21 -7.59 15.14
C THR A 206 6.05 -8.32 14.46
N SER A 207 6.32 -9.50 13.92
CA SER A 207 5.28 -10.31 13.31
C SER A 207 5.46 -11.80 13.60
N LYS A 208 4.36 -12.53 13.51
CA LYS A 208 4.29 -13.98 13.68
C LYS A 208 3.50 -14.58 12.54
N VAL A 209 4.09 -15.56 11.85
CA VAL A 209 3.38 -16.41 10.89
C VAL A 209 2.93 -17.68 11.58
N PHE A 210 1.69 -18.10 11.35
CA PHE A 210 1.08 -19.28 11.99
C PHE A 210 -0.09 -19.81 11.14
N GLU A 211 -0.55 -20.99 11.48
CA GLU A 211 -1.72 -21.64 10.90
C GLU A 211 -2.84 -21.66 11.95
N PRO A 212 -3.85 -20.78 11.86
CA PRO A 212 -4.97 -20.74 12.81
C PRO A 212 -5.94 -21.92 12.67
N SER A 213 -6.03 -22.50 11.49
CA SER A 213 -6.78 -23.72 11.19
C SER A 213 -6.26 -24.35 9.90
N ASP A 214 -6.61 -25.59 9.64
CA ASP A 214 -6.13 -26.38 8.51
C ASP A 214 -6.22 -25.61 7.17
N ASN A 215 -5.07 -25.51 6.49
CA ASN A 215 -4.93 -24.80 5.21
C ASN A 215 -5.26 -23.30 5.23
N ILE A 216 -5.27 -22.66 6.39
CA ILE A 216 -5.36 -21.20 6.53
C ILE A 216 -4.05 -20.70 7.15
N TYR A 217 -3.31 -19.86 6.43
CA TYR A 217 -2.01 -19.38 6.85
C TYR A 217 -2.06 -17.88 7.07
N SER A 218 -1.65 -17.43 8.24
CA SER A 218 -1.79 -16.05 8.68
C SER A 218 -0.49 -15.43 9.17
N GLU A 219 -0.37 -14.12 9.03
CA GLU A 219 0.66 -13.30 9.65
C GLU A 219 -0.02 -12.19 10.46
N ALA A 220 0.19 -12.17 11.76
CA ALA A 220 -0.19 -11.07 12.63
C ALA A 220 1.04 -10.21 12.92
N SER A 221 0.87 -8.90 12.89
CA SER A 221 1.94 -7.94 13.14
C SER A 221 1.51 -6.82 14.07
N PHE A 222 2.46 -6.33 14.84
CA PHE A 222 2.34 -5.18 15.72
C PHE A 222 3.63 -4.35 15.63
N GLY A 223 3.49 -3.03 15.61
CA GLY A 223 4.65 -2.16 15.50
C GLY A 223 4.41 -0.75 15.99
N VAL A 224 5.50 0.00 16.03
CA VAL A 224 5.52 1.43 16.31
C VAL A 224 6.17 2.15 15.15
N ASN A 225 5.66 3.32 14.83
CA ASN A 225 6.15 4.17 13.76
C ASN A 225 6.33 5.61 14.26
N ARG A 226 7.41 6.25 13.83
CA ARG A 226 7.59 7.69 13.93
C ARG A 226 7.46 8.27 12.54
N TYR A 227 6.40 9.04 12.33
CA TYR A 227 6.13 9.76 11.10
C TYR A 227 6.66 11.18 11.20
N PHE A 228 7.28 11.66 10.13
CA PHE A 228 7.83 13.00 9.98
C PHE A 228 7.20 13.63 8.75
N ALA A 229 6.35 14.62 8.96
CA ALA A 229 5.90 15.54 7.93
C ALA A 229 6.77 16.81 7.96
N GLU A 230 6.61 17.68 6.98
CA GLU A 230 7.36 18.94 6.92
C GLU A 230 7.12 19.82 8.14
N SER A 231 5.86 19.87 8.63
CA SER A 231 5.43 20.75 9.72
C SER A 231 5.33 20.08 11.08
N TYR A 232 5.33 18.71 11.15
CA TYR A 232 5.14 18.02 12.43
C TYR A 232 5.74 16.61 12.41
N ASN A 233 5.84 16.05 13.63
CA ASN A 233 6.17 14.65 13.85
C ASN A 233 5.06 13.97 14.63
N GLN A 234 4.77 12.70 14.35
CA GLN A 234 3.73 11.93 15.00
C GLN A 234 4.22 10.54 15.37
N ASN A 235 3.88 10.05 16.57
CA ASN A 235 4.04 8.63 16.89
C ASN A 235 2.78 7.88 16.51
N GLN A 236 2.96 6.66 16.00
CA GLN A 236 1.86 5.83 15.55
C GLN A 236 2.07 4.40 16.02
N VAL A 237 0.97 3.71 16.30
CA VAL A 237 0.92 2.27 16.55
C VAL A 237 0.35 1.59 15.33
N LEU A 238 0.97 0.50 14.92
CA LEU A 238 0.63 -0.26 13.73
C LEU A 238 0.16 -1.66 14.12
N PHE A 239 -0.95 -2.10 13.51
CA PHE A 239 -1.42 -3.48 13.57
C PHE A 239 -1.64 -3.98 12.15
N GLY A 240 -1.30 -5.23 11.89
CA GLY A 240 -1.54 -5.87 10.61
C GLY A 240 -1.99 -7.31 10.79
N TYR A 241 -2.87 -7.76 9.91
CA TYR A 241 -3.29 -9.15 9.82
C TYR A 241 -3.46 -9.52 8.36
N LYS A 242 -2.75 -10.56 7.93
CA LYS A 242 -2.75 -11.06 6.55
C LYS A 242 -3.04 -12.54 6.57
N THR A 243 -3.80 -13.01 5.59
CA THR A 243 -4.21 -14.43 5.54
C THR A 243 -4.27 -14.93 4.10
N ILE A 244 -3.74 -16.13 3.87
CA ILE A 244 -4.04 -16.97 2.70
C ILE A 244 -5.08 -17.98 3.15
N HIS A 245 -6.26 -17.94 2.55
CA HIS A 245 -7.36 -18.85 2.82
C HIS A 245 -7.22 -20.15 2.01
N ALA A 246 -7.89 -21.21 2.44
CA ALA A 246 -7.85 -22.53 1.81
C ALA A 246 -8.22 -22.53 0.31
N ASN A 247 -8.99 -21.56 -0.15
CA ASN A 247 -9.40 -21.37 -1.54
C ASN A 247 -8.50 -20.40 -2.34
N SER A 248 -7.27 -20.17 -1.88
CA SER A 248 -6.29 -19.25 -2.49
C SER A 248 -6.73 -17.79 -2.52
N VAL A 249 -7.69 -17.40 -1.69
CA VAL A 249 -8.02 -16.00 -1.48
C VAL A 249 -7.02 -15.43 -0.47
N TYR A 250 -6.40 -14.31 -0.83
CA TYR A 250 -5.56 -13.54 0.08
C TYR A 250 -6.34 -12.35 0.63
N SER A 251 -6.26 -12.13 1.93
CA SER A 251 -6.81 -10.94 2.58
C SER A 251 -5.75 -10.27 3.46
N ALA A 252 -5.80 -8.95 3.55
CA ALA A 252 -4.94 -8.17 4.43
C ALA A 252 -5.72 -7.03 5.06
N PHE A 253 -5.47 -6.80 6.35
CA PHE A 253 -5.99 -5.68 7.13
C PHE A 253 -4.84 -4.96 7.80
N ASN A 254 -4.85 -3.64 7.77
CA ASN A 254 -3.90 -2.83 8.50
C ASN A 254 -4.65 -1.72 9.23
N LEU A 255 -4.22 -1.48 10.46
CA LEU A 255 -4.72 -0.43 11.32
C LEU A 255 -3.53 0.42 11.78
N THR A 256 -3.68 1.72 11.67
CA THR A 256 -2.75 2.71 12.22
C THR A 256 -3.50 3.61 13.18
N VAL A 257 -2.94 3.82 14.35
CA VAL A 257 -3.45 4.77 15.36
C VAL A 257 -2.33 5.74 15.68
N GLY A 258 -2.58 7.02 15.48
CA GLY A 258 -1.62 8.10 15.74
C GLY A 258 -1.95 8.90 16.99
N ASP A 259 -0.92 9.47 17.63
CA ASP A 259 -1.09 10.44 18.68
C ASP A 259 -1.62 11.79 18.12
N ALA A 260 -2.26 12.58 18.96
CA ALA A 260 -2.69 13.92 18.58
C ALA A 260 -1.46 14.84 18.43
N VAL A 261 -1.52 15.72 17.42
CA VAL A 261 -0.50 16.74 17.20
C VAL A 261 -1.19 18.11 17.23
N GLU A 262 -0.75 18.97 18.14
CA GLU A 262 -1.38 20.25 18.37
C GLU A 262 -1.34 21.15 17.12
N ASN A 263 -2.47 21.71 16.74
CA ASN A 263 -2.67 22.60 15.58
C ASN A 263 -2.26 22.01 14.23
N GLN A 264 -2.16 20.68 14.13
CA GLN A 264 -1.80 19.98 12.91
C GLN A 264 -2.86 18.93 12.55
N LEU A 265 -3.25 18.91 11.29
CA LEU A 265 -4.12 17.85 10.75
C LEU A 265 -3.31 16.55 10.64
N ALA A 266 -3.35 15.75 11.69
CA ALA A 266 -2.57 14.52 11.78
C ALA A 266 -3.48 13.28 11.81
N THR A 267 -2.98 12.16 11.29
CA THR A 267 -3.74 10.91 11.24
C THR A 267 -4.01 10.38 12.64
N LYS A 268 -5.27 10.39 13.06
CA LYS A 268 -5.71 9.78 14.32
C LYS A 268 -5.94 8.29 14.18
N PHE A 269 -6.56 7.91 13.08
CA PHE A 269 -6.93 6.53 12.80
C PHE A 269 -6.88 6.28 11.30
N ALA A 270 -6.33 5.13 10.88
CA ALA A 270 -6.42 4.70 9.50
C ALA A 270 -6.59 3.17 9.45
N LEU A 271 -7.56 2.71 8.68
CA LEU A 271 -7.85 1.30 8.42
C LEU A 271 -7.74 1.04 6.92
N SER A 272 -7.07 -0.03 6.54
CA SER A 272 -7.07 -0.51 5.17
C SER A 272 -7.37 -2.00 5.10
N ALA A 273 -8.11 -2.40 4.09
CA ALA A 273 -8.44 -3.79 3.78
C ALA A 273 -8.12 -4.07 2.31
N GLN A 274 -7.57 -5.23 2.05
CA GLN A 274 -7.29 -5.73 0.72
C GLN A 274 -7.78 -7.16 0.61
N LEU A 275 -8.40 -7.49 -0.52
CA LEU A 275 -8.77 -8.85 -0.90
C LEU A 275 -8.20 -9.11 -2.29
N VAL A 276 -7.51 -10.23 -2.45
CA VAL A 276 -7.05 -10.71 -3.75
C VAL A 276 -7.68 -12.08 -3.98
N THR A 277 -8.36 -12.23 -5.09
CA THR A 277 -8.97 -13.47 -5.54
C THR A 277 -8.70 -13.68 -7.02
N GLN A 278 -9.03 -14.83 -7.56
CA GLN A 278 -8.86 -15.10 -8.97
C GLN A 278 -10.16 -14.89 -9.75
N LEU A 279 -10.10 -14.12 -10.82
CA LEU A 279 -11.17 -13.97 -11.80
C LEU A 279 -10.61 -14.33 -13.18
N MET A 280 -11.19 -15.34 -13.84
CA MET A 280 -10.70 -15.83 -15.16
C MET A 280 -9.20 -16.18 -15.15
N ASN A 281 -8.72 -16.85 -14.11
CA ASN A 281 -7.31 -17.21 -13.87
C ASN A 281 -6.34 -16.02 -13.81
N LYS A 282 -6.84 -14.83 -13.44
CA LYS A 282 -6.03 -13.66 -13.21
C LYS A 282 -6.36 -13.05 -11.83
N PRO A 283 -5.41 -12.44 -11.13
CA PRO A 283 -5.66 -11.86 -9.82
C PRO A 283 -6.57 -10.63 -9.93
N LEU A 284 -7.71 -10.66 -9.27
CA LEU A 284 -8.58 -9.53 -9.02
C LEU A 284 -8.27 -8.99 -7.63
N LYS A 285 -7.81 -7.75 -7.55
CA LYS A 285 -7.51 -7.07 -6.29
C LYS A 285 -8.59 -6.05 -5.98
N LEU A 286 -9.20 -6.18 -4.80
CA LEU A 286 -10.13 -5.21 -4.22
C LEU A 286 -9.44 -4.54 -3.05
N SER A 287 -9.54 -3.23 -2.93
CA SER A 287 -8.97 -2.47 -1.82
C SER A 287 -9.97 -1.46 -1.31
N ALA A 288 -10.01 -1.30 0.01
CA ALA A 288 -10.79 -0.28 0.68
C ALA A 288 -9.95 0.34 1.80
N SER A 289 -10.07 1.65 2.01
CA SER A 289 -9.44 2.31 3.14
C SER A 289 -10.33 3.41 3.69
N TYR A 290 -10.20 3.62 4.99
CA TYR A 290 -10.77 4.72 5.74
C TYR A 290 -9.67 5.36 6.57
N SER A 291 -9.64 6.68 6.63
CA SER A 291 -8.76 7.41 7.54
C SER A 291 -9.46 8.63 8.12
N GLN A 292 -9.16 8.90 9.37
CA GLN A 292 -9.56 10.11 10.08
C GLN A 292 -8.30 10.88 10.48
N ALA A 293 -8.26 12.15 10.15
CA ALA A 293 -7.24 13.09 10.59
C ALA A 293 -7.88 14.21 11.40
N ASP A 294 -7.32 14.52 12.56
CA ASP A 294 -7.83 15.49 13.52
C ASP A 294 -6.74 16.50 13.92
N GLY A 295 -7.16 17.57 14.60
CA GLY A 295 -6.28 18.55 15.24
C GLY A 295 -5.83 19.69 14.35
N GLY A 296 -6.26 19.74 13.09
CA GLY A 296 -5.95 20.84 12.19
C GLY A 296 -6.60 22.14 12.65
N MET A 297 -5.92 23.27 12.41
CA MET A 297 -6.44 24.62 12.69
C MET A 297 -6.31 25.47 11.44
N LEU A 298 -7.40 26.13 11.03
CA LEU A 298 -7.41 27.07 9.92
C LEU A 298 -8.07 28.38 10.36
N LEU A 299 -7.30 29.45 10.50
CA LEU A 299 -7.78 30.77 10.92
C LEU A 299 -8.64 30.73 12.22
N GLY A 300 -8.29 29.85 13.17
CA GLY A 300 -8.99 29.67 14.44
C GLY A 300 -10.17 28.68 14.39
N PHE A 301 -10.45 28.06 13.25
CA PHE A 301 -11.45 27.00 13.12
C PHE A 301 -10.79 25.63 13.15
N GLU A 302 -11.36 24.72 13.93
CA GLU A 302 -10.91 23.34 14.00
C GLU A 302 -11.22 22.59 12.72
N ARG A 303 -10.24 21.79 12.25
CA ARG A 303 -10.37 20.95 11.08
C ARG A 303 -10.15 19.48 11.44
N SER A 304 -11.08 18.66 10.97
CA SER A 304 -11.01 17.20 10.97
C SER A 304 -11.46 16.69 9.61
N ASP A 305 -10.73 15.75 9.04
CA ASP A 305 -11.02 15.17 7.73
C ASP A 305 -11.27 13.66 7.88
N GLU A 306 -12.32 13.16 7.22
CA GLU A 306 -12.56 11.73 7.03
C GLU A 306 -12.40 11.38 5.56
N THR A 307 -11.51 10.43 5.25
CA THR A 307 -11.27 10.00 3.86
C THR A 307 -11.63 8.54 3.68
N TYR A 308 -12.43 8.27 2.66
CA TYR A 308 -12.78 6.93 2.20
C TYR A 308 -12.20 6.70 0.81
N ASN A 309 -11.65 5.53 0.58
CA ASN A 309 -11.16 5.14 -0.74
C ASN A 309 -11.51 3.68 -1.02
N ILE A 310 -12.02 3.41 -2.21
CA ILE A 310 -12.26 2.06 -2.72
C ILE A 310 -11.62 1.93 -4.09
N SER A 311 -11.05 0.78 -4.40
CA SER A 311 -10.48 0.52 -5.72
C SER A 311 -10.52 -0.94 -6.11
N VAL A 312 -10.56 -1.17 -7.42
CA VAL A 312 -10.50 -2.48 -8.06
C VAL A 312 -9.36 -2.45 -9.06
N SER A 313 -8.47 -3.45 -9.00
CA SER A 313 -7.37 -3.58 -9.96
C SER A 313 -7.44 -4.95 -10.62
N TYR A 314 -7.26 -4.98 -11.94
CA TYR A 314 -7.33 -6.20 -12.74
C TYR A 314 -6.31 -6.18 -13.89
N PRO A 315 -5.52 -7.25 -14.10
CA PRO A 315 -4.60 -7.36 -15.21
C PRO A 315 -5.38 -7.63 -16.51
N LEU A 316 -5.44 -6.63 -17.41
CA LEU A 316 -6.14 -6.73 -18.69
C LEU A 316 -5.43 -7.70 -19.63
N TRP A 317 -4.12 -7.51 -19.81
CA TRP A 317 -3.24 -8.41 -20.57
C TRP A 317 -1.82 -8.42 -20.01
N ARG A 318 -0.92 -9.19 -20.62
CA ARG A 318 0.48 -9.26 -20.16
C ARG A 318 1.08 -7.86 -20.09
N GLY A 319 1.50 -7.48 -18.89
CA GLY A 319 2.19 -6.22 -18.65
C GLY A 319 1.31 -4.99 -18.52
N LEU A 320 -0.02 -5.13 -18.47
CA LEU A 320 -0.93 -4.01 -18.22
C LEU A 320 -1.98 -4.37 -17.18
N THR A 321 -2.00 -3.64 -16.08
CA THR A 321 -3.04 -3.69 -15.05
C THR A 321 -3.82 -2.38 -15.08
N ALA A 322 -5.14 -2.46 -15.10
CA ALA A 322 -6.02 -1.30 -14.92
C ALA A 322 -6.50 -1.26 -13.47
N SER A 323 -6.51 -0.08 -12.90
CA SER A 323 -7.07 0.20 -11.58
C SER A 323 -8.11 1.31 -11.72
N VAL A 324 -9.28 1.08 -11.13
CA VAL A 324 -10.39 2.05 -11.08
C VAL A 324 -10.83 2.17 -9.63
N GLY A 325 -11.09 3.36 -9.17
CA GLY A 325 -11.51 3.60 -7.80
C GLY A 325 -12.30 4.88 -7.64
N TYR A 326 -12.65 5.13 -6.39
CA TYR A 326 -13.33 6.34 -5.97
C TYR A 326 -12.81 6.76 -4.59
N ARG A 327 -12.49 8.03 -4.46
CA ARG A 327 -12.04 8.64 -3.21
C ARG A 327 -13.00 9.77 -2.83
N THR A 328 -13.40 9.82 -1.57
CA THR A 328 -14.10 10.96 -1.00
C THR A 328 -13.42 11.39 0.30
N THR A 329 -13.37 12.69 0.52
CA THR A 329 -12.93 13.30 1.77
C THR A 329 -14.03 14.25 2.22
N ASP A 330 -14.52 14.02 3.44
CA ASP A 330 -15.48 14.86 4.14
C ASP A 330 -14.72 15.62 5.23
N SER A 331 -14.78 16.94 5.23
CA SER A 331 -14.08 17.81 6.17
C SER A 331 -15.06 18.59 7.04
N THR A 332 -14.66 18.94 8.26
CA THR A 332 -15.43 19.90 9.07
C THR A 332 -15.44 21.31 8.47
N ILE A 333 -14.58 21.60 7.52
CA ILE A 333 -14.56 22.82 6.70
C ILE A 333 -14.85 22.39 5.26
N ASP A 334 -16.07 22.64 4.77
CA ASP A 334 -16.62 22.18 3.46
C ASP A 334 -15.67 22.49 2.27
N TYR A 335 -14.85 23.53 2.38
CA TYR A 335 -13.83 23.89 1.37
C TYR A 335 -12.86 22.73 1.02
N PHE A 336 -12.62 21.82 1.96
CA PHE A 336 -11.73 20.68 1.78
C PHE A 336 -12.47 19.39 1.39
N ASP A 337 -13.80 19.45 1.26
CA ASP A 337 -14.57 18.34 0.74
C ASP A 337 -14.13 18.01 -0.67
N MET A 338 -13.96 16.73 -0.94
CA MET A 338 -13.51 16.24 -2.23
C MET A 338 -14.14 14.89 -2.54
N SER A 339 -14.56 14.72 -3.77
CA SER A 339 -15.05 13.44 -4.29
C SER A 339 -14.52 13.24 -5.70
N THR A 340 -13.69 12.21 -5.91
CA THR A 340 -12.96 12.04 -7.16
C THR A 340 -12.92 10.58 -7.59
N PRO A 341 -13.30 10.26 -8.84
CA PRO A 341 -12.95 8.98 -9.44
C PRO A 341 -11.45 8.92 -9.70
N THR A 342 -10.87 7.75 -9.49
CA THR A 342 -9.45 7.51 -9.77
C THR A 342 -9.31 6.43 -10.82
N PHE A 343 -8.39 6.61 -11.75
CA PHE A 343 -7.99 5.55 -12.65
C PHE A 343 -6.48 5.59 -12.91
N GLU A 344 -5.91 4.43 -13.06
CA GLU A 344 -4.49 4.26 -13.31
C GLU A 344 -4.26 3.05 -14.22
N PHE A 345 -3.33 3.18 -15.15
CA PHE A 345 -2.78 2.09 -15.93
C PHE A 345 -1.35 1.81 -15.47
N GLN A 346 -1.15 0.65 -14.87
CA GLN A 346 0.17 0.17 -14.46
C GLN A 346 0.73 -0.75 -15.54
N PHE A 347 1.83 -0.34 -16.12
CA PHE A 347 2.56 -1.13 -17.10
C PHE A 347 3.65 -1.93 -16.42
N SER A 348 3.93 -3.15 -16.92
CA SER A 348 5.09 -3.89 -16.42
C SER A 348 6.36 -3.12 -16.69
N SER A 349 7.25 -3.17 -15.72
CA SER A 349 8.56 -2.55 -15.82
C SER A 349 9.46 -3.32 -16.78
N TYR A 350 10.26 -2.60 -17.54
CA TYR A 350 11.38 -3.16 -18.31
C TYR A 350 12.59 -3.24 -17.37
N ASN A 351 13.03 -4.47 -17.10
CA ASN A 351 14.24 -4.73 -16.30
C ASN A 351 15.48 -4.72 -17.21
N PHE A 352 16.60 -4.13 -16.73
CA PHE A 352 17.88 -4.05 -17.44
C PHE A 352 19.09 -4.08 -16.50
#